data_a14d4b0819fa27e1af7d0b2493ae7857
#
_entry.id   a14d4b0819fa27e1af7d0b2493ae7857
#
_cell.length_a   1.000
_cell.length_b   1.000
_cell.length_c   1.000
_cell.angle_alpha   90.00
_cell.angle_beta   90.00
_cell.angle_gamma   90.00
#
_symmetry.space_group_name_H-M   'P 1'
#
loop_
_entity.id
_entity.type
_entity.pdbx_description
1 polymer ?
#
loop_
_entity_poly.entity_id
_entity_poly.type
_entity_poly.pdbx_seq_one_letter_code
_entity_poly.pdbx_strand_id
1 'polypeptide(L)'
;MRISEIQIIPVKPQNGLVAFVSFVLDNNLYLGSIGIITRPEGGYRLVYPTKKVGIRNINIFHPINKEFSQSIEKGVIARFEDVMKNDRYDSLNA
;
A
#
# COMPACT_ATOMS: atom_id res chain seq x y z
N MET A 1 4.74 15.50 9.07
CA MET A 1 4.95 14.11 8.62
C MET A 1 5.30 14.09 7.14
N ARG A 2 6.33 13.38 6.79
CA ARG A 2 6.78 13.29 5.40
C ARG A 2 6.96 11.84 4.99
N ILE A 3 6.28 11.44 3.91
CA ILE A 3 6.43 10.12 3.32
C ILE A 3 7.31 10.25 2.09
N SER A 4 8.30 9.39 1.96
CA SER A 4 9.22 9.40 0.83
C SER A 4 9.59 7.97 0.44
N GLU A 5 10.29 7.83 -0.69
CA GLU A 5 10.78 6.55 -1.20
C GLU A 5 9.67 5.49 -1.25
N ILE A 6 8.54 5.88 -1.80
CA ILE A 6 7.40 4.97 -1.97
C ILE A 6 7.75 3.98 -3.07
N GLN A 7 7.78 2.69 -2.72
CA GLN A 7 8.04 1.63 -3.67
C GLN A 7 6.81 0.75 -3.79
N ILE A 8 6.36 0.53 -5.01
CA ILE A 8 5.19 -0.27 -5.31
C ILE A 8 5.65 -1.55 -6.00
N ILE A 9 5.19 -2.68 -5.50
CA ILE A 9 5.48 -3.98 -6.09
C ILE A 9 4.15 -4.59 -6.50
N PRO A 10 3.75 -4.44 -7.78
CA PRO A 10 2.50 -5.05 -8.26
C PRO A 10 2.57 -6.56 -8.15
N VAL A 11 1.46 -7.18 -7.82
CA VAL A 11 1.35 -8.63 -7.77
C VAL A 11 0.18 -9.07 -8.63
N LYS A 12 0.16 -10.35 -8.99
CA LYS A 12 -0.98 -10.91 -9.70
C LYS A 12 -2.19 -10.79 -8.80
N PRO A 13 -3.28 -10.16 -9.26
CA PRO A 13 -4.44 -9.94 -8.40
C PRO A 13 -4.95 -11.24 -7.79
N GLN A 14 -5.19 -11.21 -6.47
CA GLN A 14 -5.68 -12.37 -5.74
C GLN A 14 -6.48 -11.88 -4.53
N ASN A 15 -7.77 -12.20 -4.51
CA ASN A 15 -8.69 -11.82 -3.43
C ASN A 15 -8.67 -10.32 -3.14
N GLY A 16 -8.54 -9.51 -4.20
CA GLY A 16 -8.52 -8.07 -4.08
C GLY A 16 -7.15 -7.46 -3.87
N LEU A 17 -6.16 -8.25 -3.49
CA LEU A 17 -4.79 -7.75 -3.32
C LEU A 17 -4.17 -7.50 -4.70
N VAL A 18 -3.68 -6.30 -4.94
CA VAL A 18 -3.12 -5.91 -6.23
C VAL A 18 -1.65 -5.47 -6.17
N ALA A 19 -1.16 -5.13 -4.99
CA ALA A 19 0.24 -4.72 -4.84
C ALA A 19 0.66 -4.72 -3.40
N PHE A 20 1.98 -4.71 -3.17
CA PHE A 20 2.55 -4.39 -1.88
C PHE A 20 3.28 -3.06 -1.99
N VAL A 21 3.37 -2.35 -0.88
CA VAL A 21 4.03 -1.05 -0.85
C VAL A 21 4.91 -0.92 0.38
N SER A 22 6.01 -0.19 0.21
CA SER A 22 6.86 0.24 1.30
C SER A 22 7.13 1.73 1.15
N PHE A 23 7.47 2.39 2.24
CA PHE A 23 7.85 3.79 2.20
C PHE A 23 8.69 4.14 3.42
N VAL A 24 9.29 5.33 3.37
CA VAL A 24 10.07 5.85 4.48
C VAL A 24 9.28 7.01 5.11
N LEU A 25 9.22 7.02 6.43
CA LEU A 25 8.50 8.04 7.19
C LEU A 25 9.51 8.96 7.87
N ASP A 26 9.40 10.26 7.56
CA ASP A 26 10.23 11.31 8.16
C ASP A 26 11.75 11.03 8.07
N ASN A 27 12.17 10.36 7.00
CA ASN A 27 13.56 9.96 6.79
C ASN A 27 14.15 9.08 7.89
N ASN A 28 13.30 8.55 8.77
CA ASN A 28 13.77 7.83 9.95
C ASN A 28 13.24 6.40 10.06
N LEU A 29 12.13 6.08 9.42
CA LEU A 29 11.50 4.78 9.63
C LEU A 29 11.06 4.19 8.31
N TYR A 30 11.52 2.97 8.03
CA TYR A 30 11.08 2.20 6.88
C TYR A 30 9.89 1.34 7.29
N LEU A 31 8.81 1.42 6.54
CA LEU A 31 7.61 0.61 6.76
C LEU A 31 7.31 -0.15 5.49
N GLY A 32 7.14 -1.46 5.60
CA GLY A 32 6.92 -2.30 4.44
C GLY A 32 5.83 -3.34 4.68
N SER A 33 5.64 -4.21 3.69
CA SER A 33 4.63 -5.29 3.72
C SER A 33 3.21 -4.77 3.87
N ILE A 34 2.95 -3.58 3.33
CA ILE A 34 1.62 -2.99 3.35
C ILE A 34 0.93 -3.41 2.05
N GLY A 35 -0.27 -3.99 2.15
CA GLY A 35 -1.01 -4.41 0.98
C GLY A 35 -1.91 -3.31 0.44
N ILE A 36 -2.08 -3.29 -0.88
CA ILE A 36 -3.06 -2.43 -1.55
C ILE A 36 -4.16 -3.35 -2.05
N ILE A 37 -5.39 -3.11 -1.62
CA ILE A 37 -6.52 -3.93 -2.04
C ILE A 37 -7.60 -3.08 -2.68
N THR A 38 -8.37 -3.71 -3.57
CA THR A 38 -9.50 -3.05 -4.22
C THR A 38 -10.68 -2.97 -3.27
N ARG A 39 -11.47 -1.91 -3.44
CA ARG A 39 -12.74 -1.75 -2.70
C ARG A 39 -13.90 -2.17 -3.58
N PRO A 40 -14.93 -2.82 -3.04
CA PRO A 40 -16.11 -3.19 -3.81
C PRO A 40 -16.79 -1.99 -4.48
N GLU A 41 -16.80 -0.85 -3.81
CA GLU A 41 -17.41 0.39 -4.31
C GLU A 41 -16.49 1.18 -5.24
N GLY A 42 -15.28 0.68 -5.49
CA GLY A 42 -14.29 1.35 -6.32
C GLY A 42 -13.17 1.96 -5.50
N GLY A 43 -12.03 2.15 -6.13
CA GLY A 43 -10.84 2.67 -5.49
C GLY A 43 -10.08 1.59 -4.72
N TYR A 44 -9.18 2.03 -3.87
CA TYR A 44 -8.25 1.14 -3.16
C TYR A 44 -8.16 1.52 -1.70
N ARG A 45 -7.69 0.60 -0.89
CA ARG A 45 -7.35 0.88 0.50
C ARG A 45 -6.08 0.13 0.87
N LEU A 46 -5.45 0.54 1.97
CA LEU A 46 -4.25 -0.11 2.47
C LEU A 46 -4.60 -1.10 3.57
N VAL A 47 -3.86 -2.20 3.59
CA VAL A 47 -3.96 -3.21 4.64
C VAL A 47 -2.59 -3.34 5.27
N TYR A 48 -2.52 -3.01 6.56
CA TYR A 48 -1.26 -3.01 7.28
C TYR A 48 -0.92 -4.41 7.78
N PRO A 49 0.37 -4.72 7.97
CA PRO A 49 0.78 -6.09 8.25
C PRO A 49 0.33 -6.56 9.63
N THR A 50 -0.04 -7.83 9.68
CA THR A 50 -0.38 -8.51 10.92
C THR A 50 0.42 -9.78 11.00
N LYS A 51 0.51 -10.35 12.20
CA LYS A 51 1.15 -11.64 12.41
C LYS A 51 0.16 -12.57 13.09
N LYS A 52 0.06 -13.78 12.56
CA LYS A 52 -0.82 -14.78 13.17
C LYS A 52 -0.05 -15.48 14.28
N VAL A 53 -0.63 -15.47 15.49
CA VAL A 53 -0.09 -16.14 16.66
C VAL A 53 -1.20 -17.01 17.21
N GLY A 54 -1.09 -18.31 16.99
CA GLY A 54 -2.18 -19.23 17.32
C GLY A 54 -3.40 -18.91 16.47
N ILE A 55 -4.53 -18.64 17.12
CA ILE A 55 -5.78 -18.28 16.44
C ILE A 55 -5.98 -16.76 16.34
N ARG A 56 -5.02 -15.98 16.82
CA ARG A 56 -5.13 -14.52 16.87
C ARG A 56 -4.28 -13.86 15.81
N ASN A 57 -4.77 -12.75 15.27
CA ASN A 57 -4.00 -11.88 14.41
C ASN A 57 -3.56 -10.67 15.24
N ILE A 58 -2.25 -10.43 15.26
CA ILE A 58 -1.67 -9.33 16.02
C ILE A 58 -1.18 -8.28 15.02
N ASN A 59 -1.56 -7.03 15.23
CA ASN A 59 -1.10 -5.93 14.40
C ASN A 59 0.40 -5.73 14.63
N ILE A 60 1.15 -5.63 13.53
CA ILE A 60 2.58 -5.31 13.62
C ILE A 60 2.74 -3.81 13.72
N PHE A 61 2.10 -3.07 12.82
CA PHE A 61 1.99 -1.62 12.91
C PHE A 61 0.78 -1.18 12.11
N HIS A 62 0.18 -0.07 12.50
CA HIS A 62 -0.91 0.54 11.74
C HIS A 62 -1.14 1.96 12.26
N PRO A 63 -1.71 2.84 11.41
CA PRO A 63 -2.04 4.19 11.89
C PRO A 63 -3.13 4.11 12.97
N ILE A 64 -3.02 4.98 13.97
CA ILE A 64 -4.04 5.05 15.01
C ILE A 64 -4.81 6.37 14.97
N ASN A 65 -4.58 7.15 13.92
CA ASN A 65 -5.17 8.47 13.74
C ASN A 65 -5.76 8.53 12.33
N LYS A 66 -7.01 8.94 12.23
CA LYS A 66 -7.72 8.93 10.95
C LYS A 66 -7.09 9.87 9.92
N GLU A 67 -6.70 11.08 10.33
CA GLU A 67 -6.08 12.03 9.41
C GLU A 67 -4.77 11.51 8.88
N PHE A 68 -3.96 10.93 9.74
CA PHE A 68 -2.68 10.34 9.39
C PHE A 68 -2.89 9.18 8.41
N SER A 69 -3.84 8.31 8.73
CA SER A 69 -4.16 7.17 7.87
C SER A 69 -4.58 7.62 6.47
N GLN A 70 -5.42 8.63 6.40
CA GLN A 70 -5.90 9.16 5.12
C GLN A 70 -4.78 9.83 4.32
N SER A 71 -3.88 10.53 4.99
CA SER A 71 -2.73 11.16 4.33
C SER A 71 -1.83 10.11 3.69
N ILE A 72 -1.52 9.04 4.44
CA ILE A 72 -0.69 7.95 3.91
C ILE A 72 -1.39 7.30 2.73
N GLU A 73 -2.65 6.96 2.90
CA GLU A 73 -3.42 6.27 1.88
C GLU A 73 -3.48 7.10 0.60
N LYS A 74 -3.75 8.39 0.71
CA LYS A 74 -3.82 9.27 -0.44
C LYS A 74 -2.50 9.32 -1.21
N GLY A 75 -1.38 9.48 -0.52
CA GLY A 75 -0.08 9.53 -1.14
C GLY A 75 0.33 8.22 -1.80
N VAL A 76 0.09 7.11 -1.11
CA VAL A 76 0.44 5.80 -1.61
C VAL A 76 -0.42 5.41 -2.82
N ILE A 77 -1.73 5.63 -2.73
CA ILE A 77 -2.64 5.28 -3.82
C ILE A 77 -2.34 6.10 -5.07
N ALA A 78 -2.02 7.38 -4.90
CA ALA A 78 -1.64 8.22 -6.04
C ALA A 78 -0.40 7.66 -6.74
N ARG A 79 0.59 7.22 -5.97
CA ARG A 79 1.80 6.62 -6.53
C ARG A 79 1.50 5.28 -7.19
N PHE A 80 0.64 4.47 -6.58
CA PHE A 80 0.23 3.19 -7.15
C PHE A 80 -0.44 3.38 -8.50
N GLU A 81 -1.37 4.30 -8.60
CA GLU A 81 -2.07 4.56 -9.85
C GLU A 81 -1.10 5.04 -10.93
N ASP A 82 -0.13 5.85 -10.56
CA ASP A 82 0.88 6.33 -11.48
C ASP A 82 1.74 5.18 -12.01
N VAL A 83 2.18 4.29 -11.11
CA VAL A 83 2.99 3.13 -11.47
C VAL A 83 2.21 2.19 -12.40
N MET A 84 0.96 1.92 -12.07
CA MET A 84 0.14 1.02 -12.88
C MET A 84 -0.16 1.60 -14.26
N LYS A 85 -0.32 2.90 -14.34
CA LYS A 85 -0.53 3.58 -15.62
C LYS A 85 0.70 3.44 -16.51
N ASN A 86 1.88 3.66 -15.96
CA ASN A 86 3.13 3.56 -16.71
C ASN A 86 3.41 2.11 -17.10
N ASP A 87 3.16 1.16 -16.21
CA ASP A 87 3.34 -0.25 -16.49
C ASP A 87 2.44 -0.71 -17.62
N ARG A 88 1.18 -0.27 -17.61
CA ARG A 88 0.23 -0.58 -18.67
C ARG A 88 0.67 0.01 -20.00
N TYR A 89 1.18 1.23 -19.97
CA TYR A 89 1.68 1.90 -21.16
C TYR A 89 2.85 1.12 -21.76
N ASP A 90 3.81 0.74 -20.94
CA ASP A 90 4.97 -0.04 -21.36
C ASP A 90 4.54 -1.39 -21.95
N SER A 91 3.56 -2.00 -21.32
CA SER A 91 3.02 -3.28 -21.79
C SER A 91 2.42 -3.15 -23.19
N LEU A 92 1.74 -2.04 -23.45
CA LEU A 92 1.13 -1.79 -24.76
C LEU A 92 2.17 -1.51 -25.84
N ASN A 93 3.32 -1.01 -25.46
CA ASN A 93 4.38 -0.67 -26.38
C ASN A 93 5.43 -1.77 -26.55
N ALA A 94 5.32 -2.80 -25.75
CA ALA A 94 6.21 -3.93 -25.86
C ALA A 94 5.70 -4.92 -26.89
#